data_dcbc1a7b27c7abd3e4bf819b87be50a5
#
_entry.id   dcbc1a7b27c7abd3e4bf819b87be50a5
#
_cell.length_a   1.000
_cell.length_b   1.000
_cell.length_c   1.000
_cell.angle_alpha   90.00
_cell.angle_beta   90.00
_cell.angle_gamma   90.00
#
_symmetry.space_group_name_H-M   'P 1'
#
loop_
_entity.id
_entity.type
_entity.pdbx_description
1 polymer ?
#
loop_
_entity_poly.entity_id
_entity_poly.type
_entity_poly.pdbx_seq_one_letter_code
_entity_poly.pdbx_strand_id
1 'polypeptide(L)'
;QIQPQAQSPVTVDENAIRARLQEEQRNRITGIQNVFSLSGDRYAPLMTACIADVDCTLEMAKDKLLTEMAKGITPTNQLNGPQNHAEFHAGMYTGNGNITGDAVRAAVMARAGYEDAQKDNPYNCMTLRELARISLVARGTGVASMNPMQMIGAAFTHSTSDFGNILLDVAHKSILQGWQEAPETFDIWTKKGQLSDFRIAHRVGMGGFSSLRQVREGAEYKYVTTGDKQATIALATYGELFSITRQAIINDDMNMLTDVPMKLGRAAKATIADLVY
;
A
#
# COMPACT_ATOMS: atom_id res chain seq x y z
N GLN A 1 -34.59 33.62 82.18
CA GLN A 1 -33.23 33.08 82.33
C GLN A 1 -33.17 31.73 81.61
N ILE A 2 -32.48 31.68 80.51
CA ILE A 2 -32.24 30.45 79.70
C ILE A 2 -30.87 29.96 80.08
N GLN A 3 -30.84 28.81 80.74
CA GLN A 3 -29.58 28.09 81.12
C GLN A 3 -28.98 27.45 79.83
N PRO A 4 -27.67 27.58 79.55
CA PRO A 4 -27.04 26.82 78.49
C PRO A 4 -26.85 25.38 78.91
N GLN A 5 -27.40 24.44 78.15
CA GLN A 5 -27.19 23.04 78.27
C GLN A 5 -25.75 22.68 77.83
N ALA A 6 -24.95 22.18 78.76
CA ALA A 6 -23.62 21.66 78.54
C ALA A 6 -23.67 20.46 77.60
N GLN A 7 -23.05 20.54 76.48
CA GLN A 7 -22.83 19.41 75.56
C GLN A 7 -21.84 18.44 76.19
N SER A 8 -22.29 17.17 76.37
CA SER A 8 -21.45 16.09 76.84
C SER A 8 -20.27 15.87 75.86
N PRO A 9 -19.06 15.57 76.38
CA PRO A 9 -17.91 15.31 75.52
C PRO A 9 -18.18 14.04 74.71
N VAL A 10 -18.05 14.16 73.36
CA VAL A 10 -18.09 13.04 72.46
C VAL A 10 -16.87 12.17 72.71
N THR A 11 -17.05 11.07 73.47
CA THR A 11 -16.03 10.06 73.62
C THR A 11 -15.80 9.39 72.33
N VAL A 12 -14.69 9.75 71.62
CA VAL A 12 -14.26 9.12 70.40
C VAL A 12 -13.79 7.72 70.70
N ASP A 13 -14.53 6.71 70.26
CA ASP A 13 -14.15 5.32 70.43
C ASP A 13 -12.95 4.97 69.55
N GLU A 14 -11.74 5.06 70.13
CA GLU A 14 -10.48 4.79 69.46
C GLU A 14 -10.44 3.38 68.85
N ASN A 15 -11.10 2.44 69.41
CA ASN A 15 -11.15 1.06 68.95
C ASN A 15 -12.01 0.94 67.70
N ALA A 16 -13.12 1.68 67.65
CA ALA A 16 -13.97 1.74 66.46
C ALA A 16 -13.25 2.43 65.27
N ILE A 17 -12.46 3.47 65.53
CA ILE A 17 -11.65 4.16 64.51
C ILE A 17 -10.55 3.22 63.99
N ARG A 18 -9.84 2.53 64.85
CA ARG A 18 -8.81 1.54 64.48
C ARG A 18 -9.40 0.39 63.66
N ALA A 19 -10.57 -0.12 64.01
CA ALA A 19 -11.24 -1.19 63.29
C ALA A 19 -11.62 -0.72 61.85
N ARG A 20 -12.16 0.51 61.72
CA ARG A 20 -12.49 1.10 60.38
C ARG A 20 -11.24 1.31 59.50
N LEU A 21 -10.15 1.84 60.07
CA LEU A 21 -8.89 2.02 59.36
C LEU A 21 -8.30 0.68 58.89
N GLN A 22 -8.37 -0.35 59.74
CA GLN A 22 -7.92 -1.69 59.33
C GLN A 22 -8.79 -2.29 58.20
N GLU A 23 -10.09 -2.09 58.25
CA GLU A 23 -11.01 -2.55 57.21
C GLU A 23 -10.79 -1.80 55.88
N GLU A 24 -10.60 -0.49 55.91
CA GLU A 24 -10.27 0.33 54.76
C GLU A 24 -8.93 -0.13 54.12
N GLN A 25 -7.91 -0.40 54.92
CA GLN A 25 -6.64 -0.90 54.44
C GLN A 25 -6.76 -2.28 53.81
N ARG A 26 -7.55 -3.19 54.39
CA ARG A 26 -7.82 -4.50 53.80
C ARG A 26 -8.54 -4.38 52.47
N ASN A 27 -9.57 -3.54 52.40
CA ASN A 27 -10.34 -3.32 51.19
C ASN A 27 -9.45 -2.70 50.07
N ARG A 28 -8.56 -1.76 50.42
CA ARG A 28 -7.56 -1.20 49.52
C ARG A 28 -6.63 -2.29 48.96
N ILE A 29 -6.03 -3.09 49.82
CA ILE A 29 -5.10 -4.16 49.42
C ILE A 29 -5.80 -5.19 48.54
N THR A 30 -7.00 -5.63 48.93
CA THR A 30 -7.79 -6.59 48.14
C THR A 30 -8.16 -6.00 46.77
N GLY A 31 -8.55 -4.71 46.72
CA GLY A 31 -8.84 -4.02 45.48
C GLY A 31 -7.63 -3.97 44.53
N ILE A 32 -6.45 -3.64 45.06
CA ILE A 32 -5.20 -3.63 44.26
C ILE A 32 -4.88 -5.04 43.74
N GLN A 33 -4.95 -6.07 44.61
CA GLN A 33 -4.70 -7.46 44.24
C GLN A 33 -5.66 -7.92 43.13
N ASN A 34 -6.95 -7.59 43.23
CA ASN A 34 -7.94 -7.94 42.18
C ASN A 34 -7.65 -7.29 40.84
N VAL A 35 -7.19 -6.04 40.82
CA VAL A 35 -6.84 -5.36 39.58
C VAL A 35 -5.63 -6.01 38.91
N PHE A 36 -4.61 -6.35 39.69
CA PHE A 36 -3.39 -6.97 39.17
C PHE A 36 -3.58 -8.45 38.82
N SER A 37 -4.49 -9.18 39.46
CA SER A 37 -4.78 -10.58 39.13
C SER A 37 -5.26 -10.78 37.69
N LEU A 38 -5.90 -9.76 37.10
CA LEU A 38 -6.33 -9.76 35.70
C LEU A 38 -5.16 -9.64 34.71
N SER A 39 -3.99 -9.18 35.19
CA SER A 39 -2.82 -8.89 34.35
C SER A 39 -1.73 -9.97 34.41
N GLY A 40 -1.94 -11.03 35.18
CA GLY A 40 -0.99 -12.12 35.41
C GLY A 40 0.25 -11.71 36.22
N ASP A 41 1.17 -12.66 36.42
CA ASP A 41 2.35 -12.48 37.27
C ASP A 41 3.40 -11.47 36.74
N ARG A 42 3.26 -11.01 35.55
CA ARG A 42 4.22 -10.09 34.91
C ARG A 42 4.41 -8.78 35.67
N TYR A 43 3.36 -8.31 36.36
CA TYR A 43 3.37 -7.04 37.09
C TYR A 43 3.39 -7.21 38.61
N ALA A 44 3.77 -8.40 39.12
CA ALA A 44 3.88 -8.69 40.53
C ALA A 44 4.80 -7.70 41.30
N PRO A 45 5.96 -7.27 40.78
CA PRO A 45 6.79 -6.26 41.44
C PRO A 45 6.08 -4.92 41.63
N LEU A 46 5.30 -4.49 40.61
CA LEU A 46 4.54 -3.24 40.63
C LEU A 46 3.38 -3.33 41.64
N MET A 47 2.69 -4.45 41.68
CA MET A 47 1.65 -4.74 42.67
C MET A 47 2.20 -4.62 44.08
N THR A 48 3.35 -5.26 44.39
CA THR A 48 3.99 -5.21 45.69
C THR A 48 4.37 -3.79 46.09
N ALA A 49 4.90 -3.00 45.16
CA ALA A 49 5.22 -1.59 45.39
C ALA A 49 3.97 -0.75 45.68
N CYS A 50 2.85 -0.95 44.96
CA CYS A 50 1.58 -0.25 45.21
C CYS A 50 0.94 -0.66 46.56
N ILE A 51 1.11 -1.89 47.02
CA ILE A 51 0.63 -2.35 48.33
C ILE A 51 1.46 -1.74 49.47
N ALA A 52 2.79 -1.68 49.31
CA ALA A 52 3.71 -1.12 50.29
C ALA A 52 3.56 0.39 50.47
N ASP A 53 3.15 1.09 49.40
CA ASP A 53 2.91 2.53 49.44
C ASP A 53 1.52 2.82 50.04
N VAL A 54 1.51 3.40 51.23
CA VAL A 54 0.28 3.69 52.00
C VAL A 54 -0.61 4.71 51.28
N ASP A 55 -0.01 5.65 50.55
CA ASP A 55 -0.70 6.72 49.85
C ASP A 55 -1.23 6.28 48.48
N CYS A 56 -0.85 5.11 47.99
CA CYS A 56 -1.31 4.56 46.74
C CYS A 56 -2.77 4.11 46.81
N THR A 57 -3.65 4.90 46.21
CA THR A 57 -5.07 4.55 46.08
C THR A 57 -5.32 3.52 44.98
N LEU A 58 -6.51 2.90 44.99
CA LEU A 58 -6.90 1.94 43.95
C LEU A 58 -6.83 2.56 42.51
N GLU A 59 -7.22 3.83 42.39
CA GLU A 59 -7.16 4.55 41.11
C GLU A 59 -5.70 4.77 40.67
N MET A 60 -4.84 5.20 41.57
CA MET A 60 -3.40 5.35 41.27
C MET A 60 -2.74 4.00 40.90
N ALA A 61 -3.16 2.93 41.51
CA ALA A 61 -2.66 1.59 41.17
C ALA A 61 -3.10 1.15 39.76
N LYS A 62 -4.34 1.46 39.38
CA LYS A 62 -4.85 1.23 38.00
C LYS A 62 -4.07 2.06 36.99
N ASP A 63 -3.86 3.35 37.25
CA ASP A 63 -3.12 4.25 36.34
C ASP A 63 -1.65 3.83 36.18
N LYS A 64 -0.98 3.43 37.28
CA LYS A 64 0.38 2.86 37.24
C LYS A 64 0.42 1.58 36.40
N LEU A 65 -0.56 0.67 36.60
CA LEU A 65 -0.66 -0.56 35.81
C LEU A 65 -0.88 -0.27 34.31
N LEU A 66 -1.83 0.59 33.98
CA LEU A 66 -2.11 0.98 32.60
C LEU A 66 -0.90 1.66 31.93
N THR A 67 -0.16 2.49 32.68
CA THR A 67 1.06 3.14 32.21
C THR A 67 2.16 2.12 31.92
N GLU A 68 2.37 1.14 32.80
CA GLU A 68 3.34 0.07 32.57
C GLU A 68 2.91 -0.90 31.46
N MET A 69 1.62 -1.20 31.38
CA MET A 69 1.07 -1.94 30.24
C MET A 69 1.28 -1.19 28.94
N ALA A 70 1.05 0.12 28.91
CA ALA A 70 1.27 0.96 27.74
C ALA A 70 2.74 1.02 27.30
N LYS A 71 3.70 0.99 28.23
CA LYS A 71 5.13 0.88 27.92
C LYS A 71 5.51 -0.48 27.34
N GLY A 72 4.76 -1.54 27.68
CA GLY A 72 4.95 -2.91 27.18
C GLY A 72 4.13 -3.25 25.96
N ILE A 73 3.15 -2.43 25.61
CA ILE A 73 2.35 -2.54 24.38
C ILE A 73 2.99 -1.65 23.33
N THR A 74 4.04 -2.14 22.71
CA THR A 74 4.14 -1.90 21.28
C THR A 74 2.91 -2.56 20.68
N PRO A 75 2.00 -1.85 19.99
CA PRO A 75 0.88 -2.48 19.32
C PRO A 75 1.47 -3.32 18.22
N THR A 76 1.62 -4.59 18.44
CA THR A 76 2.06 -5.48 17.45
C THR A 76 2.10 -6.88 17.82
N ASN A 77 1.56 -7.60 17.15
CA ASN A 77 2.01 -8.79 16.47
C ASN A 77 3.43 -9.28 16.88
N GLN A 78 3.59 -9.64 18.16
CA GLN A 78 4.66 -10.53 18.56
C GLN A 78 4.26 -11.97 18.23
N LEU A 79 4.24 -12.30 16.94
CA LEU A 79 4.43 -13.66 16.47
C LEU A 79 5.93 -13.83 16.26
N ASN A 80 6.54 -14.52 17.23
CA ASN A 80 7.85 -15.17 17.19
C ASN A 80 8.63 -15.08 15.87
N GLY A 81 9.47 -14.06 15.72
CA GLY A 81 10.48 -13.95 14.69
C GLY A 81 11.75 -13.32 15.27
N PRO A 82 12.93 -13.60 14.76
CA PRO A 82 14.19 -13.13 15.30
C PRO A 82 14.24 -11.59 15.35
N GLN A 83 14.91 -11.08 16.38
CA GLN A 83 14.92 -9.72 16.90
C GLN A 83 15.32 -8.55 15.98
N ASN A 84 15.43 -8.76 14.67
CA ASN A 84 15.83 -7.72 13.72
C ASN A 84 14.64 -6.94 13.09
N HIS A 85 13.40 -7.20 13.57
CA HIS A 85 12.21 -6.54 13.01
C HIS A 85 11.80 -5.23 13.70
N ALA A 86 12.46 -4.83 14.79
CA ALA A 86 12.09 -3.63 15.56
C ALA A 86 12.29 -2.32 14.77
N GLU A 87 13.30 -2.27 13.88
CA GLU A 87 13.55 -1.09 13.03
C GLU A 87 12.59 -1.02 11.84
N PHE A 88 12.10 -2.17 11.36
CA PHE A 88 11.18 -2.23 10.24
C PHE A 88 9.77 -1.71 10.58
N HIS A 89 9.37 -1.80 11.84
CA HIS A 89 8.06 -1.36 12.30
C HIS A 89 7.97 0.13 12.64
N ALA A 90 9.07 0.79 12.92
CA ALA A 90 9.10 2.24 13.19
C ALA A 90 8.69 3.09 11.97
N GLY A 91 8.96 2.60 10.74
CA GLY A 91 8.50 3.22 9.49
C GLY A 91 7.02 2.99 9.17
N MET A 92 6.36 2.03 9.85
CA MET A 92 5.00 1.58 9.52
C MET A 92 3.93 2.64 9.78
N TYR A 93 4.21 3.63 10.62
CA TYR A 93 3.23 4.63 11.04
C TYR A 93 3.34 5.98 10.31
N THR A 94 4.28 6.12 9.38
CA THR A 94 4.58 7.43 8.75
C THR A 94 4.01 7.64 7.35
N GLY A 95 3.03 6.88 6.89
CA GLY A 95 2.37 7.30 5.67
C GLY A 95 1.58 6.28 4.88
N ASN A 96 2.02 5.05 4.72
CA ASN A 96 1.29 4.04 3.96
C ASN A 96 1.11 2.77 4.79
N GLY A 97 -0.11 2.33 4.97
CA GLY A 97 -0.44 1.18 5.82
C GLY A 97 0.06 -0.20 5.35
N ASN A 98 0.81 -0.29 4.24
CA ASN A 98 1.27 -1.56 3.67
C ASN A 98 2.77 -1.57 3.34
N ILE A 99 3.60 -1.35 4.34
CA ILE A 99 5.08 -1.31 4.17
C ILE A 99 5.64 -2.59 3.59
N THR A 100 5.12 -3.76 3.99
CA THR A 100 5.57 -5.03 3.42
C THR A 100 5.28 -5.09 1.91
N GLY A 101 4.09 -4.67 1.48
CA GLY A 101 3.72 -4.60 0.07
C GLY A 101 4.60 -3.61 -0.71
N ASP A 102 4.86 -2.44 -0.15
CA ASP A 102 5.70 -1.43 -0.78
C ASP A 102 7.15 -1.89 -0.90
N ALA A 103 7.70 -2.53 0.13
CA ALA A 103 9.06 -3.08 0.09
C ALA A 103 9.19 -4.27 -0.88
N VAL A 104 8.16 -5.13 -0.97
CA VAL A 104 8.09 -6.20 -1.99
C VAL A 104 8.00 -5.59 -3.39
N ARG A 105 7.17 -4.56 -3.58
CA ARG A 105 7.05 -3.83 -4.85
C ARG A 105 8.39 -3.24 -5.28
N ALA A 106 9.07 -2.52 -4.39
CA ALA A 106 10.38 -1.94 -4.66
C ALA A 106 11.42 -3.01 -5.05
N ALA A 107 11.42 -4.17 -4.36
CA ALA A 107 12.31 -5.28 -4.70
C ALA A 107 12.02 -5.88 -6.08
N VAL A 108 10.75 -6.08 -6.45
CA VAL A 108 10.39 -6.59 -7.78
C VAL A 108 10.72 -5.57 -8.87
N MET A 109 10.47 -4.27 -8.64
CA MET A 109 10.79 -3.19 -9.56
C MET A 109 12.31 -3.07 -9.79
N ALA A 110 13.10 -3.19 -8.73
CA ALA A 110 14.56 -3.18 -8.82
C ALA A 110 15.09 -4.39 -9.61
N ARG A 111 14.54 -5.59 -9.37
CA ARG A 111 14.90 -6.80 -10.14
C ARG A 111 14.48 -6.70 -11.60
N ALA A 112 13.40 -6.01 -11.91
CA ALA A 112 12.97 -5.72 -13.27
C ALA A 112 13.79 -4.61 -13.96
N GLY A 113 14.67 -3.92 -13.23
CA GLY A 113 15.52 -2.85 -13.74
C GLY A 113 14.81 -1.49 -13.90
N TYR A 114 13.67 -1.30 -13.28
CA TYR A 114 12.90 -0.04 -13.36
C TYR A 114 13.19 0.95 -12.23
N GLU A 115 13.70 0.46 -11.12
CA GLU A 115 14.05 1.28 -9.95
C GLU A 115 15.39 0.80 -9.37
N ASP A 116 16.10 1.68 -8.67
CA ASP A 116 17.34 1.29 -7.98
C ASP A 116 17.02 0.43 -6.75
N ALA A 117 17.85 -0.59 -6.51
CA ALA A 117 17.69 -1.44 -5.34
C ALA A 117 17.94 -0.66 -4.06
N GLN A 118 16.96 -0.61 -3.17
CA GLN A 118 17.12 0.00 -1.84
C GLN A 118 18.05 -0.88 -1.00
N LYS A 119 19.13 -0.29 -0.45
CA LYS A 119 20.17 -1.04 0.26
C LYS A 119 19.65 -1.83 1.48
N ASP A 120 18.66 -1.27 2.16
CA ASP A 120 18.12 -1.83 3.41
C ASP A 120 16.85 -2.69 3.21
N ASN A 121 16.46 -2.97 1.97
CA ASN A 121 15.29 -3.77 1.68
C ASN A 121 15.63 -5.27 1.72
N PRO A 122 15.11 -6.03 2.72
CA PRO A 122 15.42 -7.45 2.89
C PRO A 122 14.88 -8.34 1.78
N TYR A 123 13.99 -7.82 0.93
CA TYR A 123 13.32 -8.59 -0.14
C TYR A 123 14.07 -8.57 -1.48
N ASN A 124 15.14 -7.78 -1.61
CA ASN A 124 15.87 -7.60 -2.87
C ASN A 124 16.40 -8.90 -3.50
N CYS A 125 16.80 -9.89 -2.68
CA CYS A 125 17.36 -11.15 -3.13
C CYS A 125 16.35 -12.31 -3.13
N MET A 126 15.08 -12.04 -2.86
CA MET A 126 14.06 -13.09 -2.76
C MET A 126 13.47 -13.44 -4.12
N THR A 127 13.14 -14.72 -4.31
CA THR A 127 12.45 -15.19 -5.51
C THR A 127 10.99 -14.72 -5.54
N LEU A 128 10.39 -14.65 -6.72
CA LEU A 128 8.96 -14.29 -6.88
C LEU A 128 8.05 -15.21 -6.05
N ARG A 129 8.40 -16.49 -5.93
CA ARG A 129 7.66 -17.44 -5.09
C ARG A 129 7.71 -17.05 -3.61
N GLU A 130 8.88 -16.67 -3.08
CA GLU A 130 9.00 -16.26 -1.69
C GLU A 130 8.32 -14.91 -1.45
N LEU A 131 8.39 -13.98 -2.38
CA LEU A 131 7.67 -12.71 -2.31
C LEU A 131 6.15 -12.91 -2.30
N ALA A 132 5.63 -13.85 -3.10
CA ALA A 132 4.22 -14.24 -3.05
C ALA A 132 3.83 -14.81 -1.68
N ARG A 133 4.69 -15.65 -1.09
CA ARG A 133 4.49 -16.21 0.25
C ARG A 133 4.42 -15.12 1.31
N ILE A 134 5.35 -14.18 1.27
CA ILE A 134 5.40 -13.06 2.22
C ILE A 134 4.15 -12.18 2.10
N SER A 135 3.72 -11.89 0.88
CA SER A 135 2.50 -11.10 0.64
C SER A 135 1.25 -11.76 1.22
N LEU A 136 1.13 -13.09 1.15
CA LEU A 136 0.04 -13.83 1.78
C LEU A 136 0.13 -13.84 3.30
N VAL A 137 1.32 -14.10 3.85
CA VAL A 137 1.55 -14.14 5.30
C VAL A 137 1.30 -12.77 5.92
N ALA A 138 1.75 -11.69 5.29
CA ALA A 138 1.53 -10.32 5.74
C ALA A 138 0.03 -9.98 5.85
N ARG A 139 -0.82 -10.67 5.09
CA ARG A 139 -2.28 -10.53 5.14
C ARG A 139 -2.97 -11.58 6.03
N GLY A 140 -2.20 -12.35 6.80
CA GLY A 140 -2.74 -13.32 7.76
C GLY A 140 -3.18 -14.64 7.14
N THR A 141 -2.83 -14.91 5.87
CA THR A 141 -3.16 -16.19 5.23
C THR A 141 -2.12 -17.25 5.59
N GLY A 142 -2.55 -18.36 6.20
CA GLY A 142 -1.67 -19.48 6.54
C GLY A 142 -1.24 -20.23 5.27
N VAL A 143 0.07 -20.28 5.03
CA VAL A 143 0.66 -20.91 3.83
C VAL A 143 1.45 -22.18 4.11
N ALA A 144 1.59 -22.57 5.39
CA ALA A 144 2.48 -23.66 5.82
C ALA A 144 2.13 -25.04 5.21
N SER A 145 0.85 -25.29 4.92
CA SER A 145 0.36 -26.54 4.36
C SER A 145 0.14 -26.51 2.84
N MET A 146 0.38 -25.35 2.20
CA MET A 146 0.12 -25.17 0.77
C MET A 146 1.30 -25.63 -0.07
N ASN A 147 1.01 -26.37 -1.15
CA ASN A 147 2.02 -26.60 -2.17
C ASN A 147 2.28 -25.31 -3.00
N PRO A 148 3.42 -25.18 -3.69
CA PRO A 148 3.78 -23.98 -4.44
C PRO A 148 2.70 -23.51 -5.44
N MET A 149 2.04 -24.43 -6.13
CA MET A 149 0.98 -24.13 -7.11
C MET A 149 -0.27 -23.54 -6.44
N GLN A 150 -0.65 -24.10 -5.29
CA GLN A 150 -1.77 -23.60 -4.49
C GLN A 150 -1.46 -22.23 -3.90
N MET A 151 -0.25 -22.05 -3.36
CA MET A 151 0.21 -20.81 -2.75
C MET A 151 0.22 -19.67 -3.77
N ILE A 152 0.80 -19.87 -4.95
CA ILE A 152 0.78 -18.86 -6.03
C ILE A 152 -0.66 -18.61 -6.49
N GLY A 153 -1.48 -19.66 -6.62
CA GLY A 153 -2.90 -19.50 -6.93
C GLY A 153 -3.61 -18.62 -5.92
N ALA A 154 -3.39 -18.84 -4.63
CA ALA A 154 -3.94 -18.00 -3.55
C ALA A 154 -3.44 -16.57 -3.61
N ALA A 155 -2.15 -16.33 -3.94
CA ALA A 155 -1.60 -15.00 -4.07
C ALA A 155 -2.27 -14.16 -5.18
N PHE A 156 -2.77 -14.80 -6.24
CA PHE A 156 -3.50 -14.12 -7.31
C PHE A 156 -5.00 -14.01 -7.09
N THR A 157 -5.61 -14.97 -6.41
CA THR A 157 -7.08 -15.03 -6.25
C THR A 157 -7.57 -14.38 -4.96
N HIS A 158 -6.71 -14.26 -3.97
CA HIS A 158 -7.08 -13.63 -2.70
C HIS A 158 -7.23 -12.12 -2.89
N SER A 159 -8.42 -11.60 -2.63
CA SER A 159 -8.75 -10.16 -2.78
C SER A 159 -7.90 -9.24 -1.90
N THR A 160 -7.25 -9.78 -0.90
CA THR A 160 -6.38 -9.05 0.03
C THR A 160 -4.89 -9.11 -0.33
N SER A 161 -4.49 -9.89 -1.34
CA SER A 161 -3.09 -9.98 -1.76
C SER A 161 -2.75 -8.88 -2.77
N ASP A 162 -1.73 -8.09 -2.47
CA ASP A 162 -1.22 -7.05 -3.37
C ASP A 162 -0.24 -7.61 -4.41
N PHE A 163 0.16 -8.87 -4.29
CA PHE A 163 1.18 -9.46 -5.16
C PHE A 163 0.81 -9.42 -6.65
N GLY A 164 -0.45 -9.70 -6.98
CA GLY A 164 -0.94 -9.60 -8.35
C GLY A 164 -0.84 -8.18 -8.91
N ASN A 165 -1.17 -7.18 -8.11
CA ASN A 165 -1.08 -5.77 -8.48
C ASN A 165 0.38 -5.33 -8.68
N ILE A 166 1.30 -5.80 -7.83
CA ILE A 166 2.74 -5.53 -7.96
C ILE A 166 3.27 -6.05 -9.31
N LEU A 167 2.93 -7.27 -9.69
CA LEU A 167 3.33 -7.83 -10.98
C LEU A 167 2.69 -7.09 -12.16
N LEU A 168 1.44 -6.64 -12.01
CA LEU A 168 0.75 -5.83 -13.01
C LEU A 168 1.45 -4.48 -13.22
N ASP A 169 1.91 -3.82 -12.16
CA ASP A 169 2.68 -2.57 -12.25
C ASP A 169 3.98 -2.75 -13.04
N VAL A 170 4.71 -3.84 -12.81
CA VAL A 170 5.92 -4.17 -13.57
C VAL A 170 5.59 -4.38 -15.05
N ALA A 171 4.54 -5.15 -15.35
CA ALA A 171 4.09 -5.39 -16.71
C ALA A 171 3.68 -4.08 -17.41
N HIS A 172 2.98 -3.17 -16.74
CA HIS A 172 2.62 -1.86 -17.27
C HIS A 172 3.86 -1.01 -17.60
N LYS A 173 4.86 -0.98 -16.71
CA LYS A 173 6.13 -0.28 -17.00
C LYS A 173 6.86 -0.89 -18.20
N SER A 174 6.86 -2.22 -18.31
CA SER A 174 7.46 -2.92 -19.45
C SER A 174 6.75 -2.60 -20.77
N ILE A 175 5.41 -2.56 -20.79
CA ILE A 175 4.63 -2.16 -21.97
C ILE A 175 4.96 -0.73 -22.36
N LEU A 176 5.01 0.18 -21.38
CA LEU A 176 5.31 1.59 -21.65
C LEU A 176 6.73 1.76 -22.20
N GLN A 177 7.71 1.04 -21.66
CA GLN A 177 9.07 1.04 -22.18
C GLN A 177 9.09 0.53 -23.63
N GLY A 178 8.44 -0.60 -23.92
CA GLY A 178 8.33 -1.14 -25.26
C GLY A 178 7.70 -0.16 -26.27
N TRP A 179 6.67 0.56 -25.84
CA TRP A 179 6.06 1.62 -26.63
C TRP A 179 7.01 2.77 -26.92
N GLN A 180 7.78 3.23 -25.93
CA GLN A 180 8.74 4.33 -26.08
C GLN A 180 9.93 3.96 -26.97
N GLU A 181 10.43 2.73 -26.87
CA GLU A 181 11.57 2.24 -27.63
C GLU A 181 11.24 1.86 -29.08
N ALA A 182 9.96 1.72 -29.42
CA ALA A 182 9.57 1.37 -30.79
C ALA A 182 9.99 2.47 -31.76
N PRO A 183 10.60 2.12 -32.92
CA PRO A 183 11.26 3.07 -33.84
C PRO A 183 10.29 3.86 -34.73
N GLU A 184 8.99 3.75 -34.49
CA GLU A 184 7.95 4.38 -35.29
C GLU A 184 7.98 5.90 -35.18
N THR A 185 7.86 6.57 -36.36
CA THR A 185 8.01 8.02 -36.51
C THR A 185 6.71 8.75 -36.81
N PHE A 186 5.58 8.06 -36.90
CA PHE A 186 4.29 8.67 -37.24
C PHE A 186 3.88 9.82 -36.31
N ASP A 187 4.28 9.77 -35.02
CA ASP A 187 4.00 10.82 -34.03
C ASP A 187 4.57 12.20 -34.41
N ILE A 188 5.64 12.24 -35.26
CA ILE A 188 6.33 13.48 -35.66
C ILE A 188 5.48 14.29 -36.67
N TRP A 189 4.80 13.62 -37.57
CA TRP A 189 4.09 14.25 -38.69
C TRP A 189 2.57 14.09 -38.62
N THR A 190 2.04 13.31 -37.67
CA THR A 190 0.61 13.18 -37.43
C THR A 190 0.17 13.97 -36.23
N LYS A 191 -1.12 14.33 -36.16
CA LYS A 191 -1.72 15.01 -35.02
C LYS A 191 -2.77 14.12 -34.35
N LYS A 192 -2.69 13.98 -33.05
CA LYS A 192 -3.70 13.27 -32.27
C LYS A 192 -5.04 14.02 -32.33
N GLY A 193 -6.11 13.31 -32.65
CA GLY A 193 -7.48 13.80 -32.63
C GLY A 193 -8.33 13.00 -31.66
N GLN A 194 -9.50 13.53 -31.33
CA GLN A 194 -10.51 12.82 -30.51
C GLN A 194 -11.77 12.61 -31.36
N LEU A 195 -12.36 11.42 -31.24
CA LEU A 195 -13.67 11.09 -31.77
C LEU A 195 -14.53 10.63 -30.57
N SER A 196 -15.78 11.06 -30.55
CA SER A 196 -16.72 10.80 -29.46
C SER A 196 -17.43 9.45 -29.59
N ASP A 197 -17.49 8.89 -30.78
CA ASP A 197 -18.22 7.66 -31.11
C ASP A 197 -17.51 6.86 -32.23
N PHE A 198 -18.04 5.65 -32.49
CA PHE A 198 -17.52 4.74 -33.53
C PHE A 198 -18.10 5.01 -34.94
N ARG A 199 -18.85 6.10 -35.11
CA ARG A 199 -19.38 6.48 -36.42
C ARG A 199 -18.28 7.03 -37.30
N ILE A 200 -18.49 6.90 -38.62
CA ILE A 200 -17.56 7.48 -39.61
C ILE A 200 -17.62 9.00 -39.49
N ALA A 201 -16.50 9.61 -39.13
CA ALA A 201 -16.34 11.05 -39.11
C ALA A 201 -15.72 11.52 -40.43
N HIS A 202 -16.33 12.53 -41.02
CA HIS A 202 -15.81 13.18 -42.21
C HIS A 202 -14.93 14.37 -41.81
N ARG A 203 -13.68 14.34 -42.22
CA ARG A 203 -12.74 15.46 -42.05
C ARG A 203 -12.55 16.15 -43.37
N VAL A 204 -12.95 17.42 -43.45
CA VAL A 204 -12.74 18.26 -44.60
C VAL A 204 -11.49 19.10 -44.36
N GLY A 205 -10.51 18.98 -45.23
CA GLY A 205 -9.29 19.78 -45.24
C GLY A 205 -9.21 20.66 -46.43
N MET A 206 -8.61 21.84 -46.28
CA MET A 206 -8.26 22.67 -47.44
C MET A 206 -7.12 21.99 -48.24
N GLY A 207 -7.32 21.81 -49.51
CA GLY A 207 -6.25 21.38 -50.42
C GLY A 207 -5.11 22.41 -50.44
N GLY A 208 -3.89 21.95 -50.64
CA GLY A 208 -2.75 22.85 -50.82
C GLY A 208 -2.87 23.70 -52.08
N PHE A 209 -2.31 24.87 -52.03
CA PHE A 209 -2.13 25.66 -53.22
C PHE A 209 -1.10 25.00 -54.14
N SER A 210 -1.34 24.99 -55.42
CA SER A 210 -0.32 24.67 -56.43
C SER A 210 0.81 25.72 -56.38
N SER A 211 1.99 25.38 -56.91
CA SER A 211 3.09 26.34 -57.01
C SER A 211 2.62 27.65 -57.64
N LEU A 212 3.06 28.76 -57.08
CA LEU A 212 2.74 30.08 -57.59
C LEU A 212 3.22 30.22 -59.08
N ARG A 213 2.37 30.77 -59.92
CA ARG A 213 2.71 30.99 -61.31
C ARG A 213 3.57 32.26 -61.44
N GLN A 214 4.55 32.23 -62.34
CA GLN A 214 5.31 33.41 -62.63
C GLN A 214 4.40 34.41 -63.38
N VAL A 215 4.27 35.60 -62.85
CA VAL A 215 3.54 36.72 -63.50
C VAL A 215 4.56 37.66 -64.14
N ARG A 216 4.44 37.87 -65.46
CA ARG A 216 5.29 38.81 -66.16
C ARG A 216 4.81 40.24 -65.86
N GLU A 217 5.70 41.21 -66.09
CA GLU A 217 5.39 42.62 -65.87
C GLU A 217 4.21 43.05 -66.80
N GLY A 218 3.15 43.62 -66.24
CA GLY A 218 1.92 43.96 -66.94
C GLY A 218 0.91 42.83 -67.15
N ALA A 219 1.17 41.59 -66.65
CA ALA A 219 0.24 40.47 -66.79
C ALA A 219 -0.77 40.41 -65.66
N GLU A 220 -1.95 39.88 -65.93
CA GLU A 220 -3.07 39.77 -65.00
C GLU A 220 -2.87 38.61 -64.01
N TYR A 221 -3.13 38.86 -62.74
CA TYR A 221 -3.14 37.80 -61.70
C TYR A 221 -4.36 36.90 -61.89
N LYS A 222 -4.13 35.59 -61.88
CA LYS A 222 -5.22 34.60 -61.98
C LYS A 222 -5.61 34.06 -60.63
N TYR A 223 -6.93 33.93 -60.42
CA TYR A 223 -7.45 33.27 -59.18
C TYR A 223 -7.02 31.81 -59.16
N VAL A 224 -6.67 31.36 -57.93
CA VAL A 224 -6.38 29.96 -57.62
C VAL A 224 -7.60 29.39 -56.91
N THR A 225 -8.13 28.31 -57.43
CA THR A 225 -9.19 27.54 -56.75
C THR A 225 -8.52 26.47 -55.88
N THR A 226 -8.84 26.45 -54.63
CA THR A 226 -8.48 25.36 -53.69
C THR A 226 -9.55 24.29 -53.74
N GLY A 227 -9.17 23.06 -54.03
CA GLY A 227 -10.08 21.92 -53.93
C GLY A 227 -10.26 21.48 -52.49
N ASP A 228 -11.47 21.04 -52.13
CA ASP A 228 -11.71 20.42 -50.84
C ASP A 228 -11.16 18.98 -50.82
N LYS A 229 -10.42 18.64 -49.78
CA LYS A 229 -9.93 17.30 -49.55
C LYS A 229 -10.72 16.67 -48.41
N GLN A 230 -11.49 15.63 -48.73
CA GLN A 230 -12.28 14.92 -47.76
C GLN A 230 -11.56 13.62 -47.39
N ALA A 231 -11.46 13.37 -46.10
CA ALA A 231 -10.99 12.09 -45.52
C ALA A 231 -12.02 11.56 -44.54
N THR A 232 -12.18 10.26 -44.51
CA THR A 232 -13.06 9.58 -43.55
C THR A 232 -12.21 8.91 -42.49
N ILE A 233 -12.60 9.05 -41.20
CA ILE A 233 -11.94 8.43 -40.09
C ILE A 233 -12.99 7.70 -39.27
N ALA A 234 -12.69 6.46 -38.88
CA ALA A 234 -13.53 5.66 -37.96
C ALA A 234 -12.67 5.12 -36.83
N LEU A 235 -13.26 5.02 -35.64
CA LEU A 235 -12.62 4.36 -34.51
C LEU A 235 -12.71 2.84 -34.65
N ALA A 236 -11.59 2.16 -34.39
CA ALA A 236 -11.54 0.70 -34.23
C ALA A 236 -10.78 0.35 -32.96
N THR A 237 -11.17 -0.76 -32.32
CA THR A 237 -10.51 -1.26 -31.11
C THR A 237 -9.58 -2.41 -31.47
N TYR A 238 -8.32 -2.28 -31.07
CA TYR A 238 -7.32 -3.33 -31.22
C TYR A 238 -6.83 -3.74 -29.84
N GLY A 239 -6.63 -5.00 -29.58
CA GLY A 239 -6.16 -5.48 -28.27
C GLY A 239 -5.81 -6.96 -28.29
N GLU A 240 -4.85 -7.31 -27.47
CA GLU A 240 -4.45 -8.68 -27.17
C GLU A 240 -4.39 -8.89 -25.66
N LEU A 241 -4.56 -10.15 -25.24
CA LEU A 241 -4.50 -10.53 -23.83
C LEU A 241 -3.11 -11.11 -23.52
N PHE A 242 -2.51 -10.56 -22.46
CA PHE A 242 -1.31 -11.13 -21.86
C PHE A 242 -1.66 -11.82 -20.54
N SER A 243 -1.13 -13.03 -20.34
CA SER A 243 -1.29 -13.76 -19.09
C SER A 243 0.04 -14.38 -18.64
N ILE A 244 0.28 -14.32 -17.32
CA ILE A 244 1.45 -14.94 -16.69
C ILE A 244 1.03 -16.28 -16.10
N THR A 245 1.80 -17.33 -16.37
CA THR A 245 1.54 -18.64 -15.81
C THR A 245 2.05 -18.75 -14.38
N ARG A 246 1.38 -19.54 -13.53
CA ARG A 246 1.87 -19.84 -12.17
C ARG A 246 3.26 -20.48 -12.20
N GLN A 247 3.56 -21.23 -13.23
CA GLN A 247 4.86 -21.91 -13.39
C GLN A 247 6.00 -20.91 -13.60
N ALA A 248 5.78 -19.82 -14.34
CA ALA A 248 6.77 -18.75 -14.51
C ALA A 248 7.12 -18.09 -13.16
N ILE A 249 6.14 -17.89 -12.29
CA ILE A 249 6.38 -17.35 -10.95
C ILE A 249 7.14 -18.34 -10.06
N ILE A 250 6.82 -19.64 -10.13
CA ILE A 250 7.50 -20.69 -9.37
C ILE A 250 8.96 -20.81 -9.81
N ASN A 251 9.20 -20.69 -11.12
CA ASN A 251 10.53 -20.77 -11.73
C ASN A 251 11.33 -19.45 -11.61
N ASP A 252 10.74 -18.41 -11.04
CA ASP A 252 11.34 -17.07 -10.89
C ASP A 252 11.74 -16.44 -12.24
N ASP A 253 10.93 -16.65 -13.27
CA ASP A 253 11.20 -16.17 -14.62
C ASP A 253 10.79 -14.69 -14.77
N MET A 254 11.74 -13.79 -14.50
CA MET A 254 11.55 -12.34 -14.64
C MET A 254 11.38 -11.93 -16.11
N ASN A 255 11.95 -12.66 -17.06
CA ASN A 255 11.85 -12.31 -18.48
C ASN A 255 10.41 -12.42 -18.99
N MET A 256 9.65 -13.39 -18.49
CA MET A 256 8.20 -13.49 -18.80
C MET A 256 7.43 -12.26 -18.30
N LEU A 257 7.93 -11.59 -17.27
CA LEU A 257 7.28 -10.42 -16.69
C LEU A 257 7.70 -9.11 -17.37
N THR A 258 8.89 -9.06 -17.99
CA THR A 258 9.46 -7.86 -18.62
C THR A 258 9.42 -7.93 -20.15
N ASP A 259 10.03 -8.95 -20.76
CA ASP A 259 10.22 -9.00 -22.22
C ASP A 259 8.92 -9.20 -22.99
N VAL A 260 8.00 -10.04 -22.48
CA VAL A 260 6.75 -10.31 -23.18
C VAL A 260 5.86 -9.06 -23.20
N PRO A 261 5.61 -8.37 -22.05
CA PRO A 261 4.88 -7.11 -22.09
C PRO A 261 5.57 -6.01 -22.90
N MET A 262 6.91 -5.95 -22.87
CA MET A 262 7.67 -5.00 -23.71
C MET A 262 7.42 -5.23 -25.21
N LYS A 263 7.45 -6.49 -25.67
CA LYS A 263 7.11 -6.84 -27.07
C LYS A 263 5.68 -6.47 -27.41
N LEU A 264 4.74 -6.64 -26.48
CA LEU A 264 3.36 -6.22 -26.66
C LEU A 264 3.25 -4.69 -26.84
N GLY A 265 4.01 -3.92 -26.06
CA GLY A 265 4.09 -2.46 -26.20
C GLY A 265 4.61 -2.02 -27.58
N ARG A 266 5.67 -2.67 -28.06
CA ARG A 266 6.21 -2.43 -29.42
C ARG A 266 5.20 -2.80 -30.50
N ALA A 267 4.55 -3.96 -30.38
CA ALA A 267 3.53 -4.41 -31.32
C ALA A 267 2.34 -3.46 -31.39
N ALA A 268 1.90 -2.93 -30.25
CA ALA A 268 0.82 -1.96 -30.20
C ALA A 268 1.16 -0.67 -30.97
N LYS A 269 2.39 -0.16 -30.83
CA LYS A 269 2.84 1.02 -31.58
C LYS A 269 2.99 0.73 -33.07
N ALA A 270 3.54 -0.44 -33.44
CA ALA A 270 3.65 -0.88 -34.82
C ALA A 270 2.27 -1.04 -35.49
N THR A 271 1.26 -1.57 -34.79
CA THR A 271 -0.11 -1.66 -35.32
C THR A 271 -0.68 -0.29 -35.69
N ILE A 272 -0.43 0.72 -34.83
CA ILE A 272 -0.86 2.09 -35.15
C ILE A 272 -0.09 2.64 -36.34
N ALA A 273 1.21 2.39 -36.44
CA ALA A 273 2.05 2.80 -37.55
C ALA A 273 1.55 2.19 -38.87
N ASP A 274 1.26 0.89 -38.89
CA ASP A 274 0.72 0.18 -40.07
C ASP A 274 -0.64 0.74 -40.55
N LEU A 275 -1.44 1.29 -39.62
CA LEU A 275 -2.70 1.95 -39.97
C LEU A 275 -2.52 3.38 -40.49
N VAL A 276 -1.40 4.02 -40.18
CA VAL A 276 -1.11 5.40 -40.55
C VAL A 276 -0.34 5.47 -41.88
N TYR A 277 0.57 4.52 -42.13
CA TYR A 277 1.38 4.45 -43.35
C TYR A 277 0.60 3.85 -44.53
#